data_71b088c687a28603c62b5a94041905cf
#
_entry.id   71b088c687a28603c62b5a94041905cf
#
_cell.length_a   1.000
_cell.length_b   1.000
_cell.length_c   1.000
_cell.angle_alpha   90.00
_cell.angle_beta   90.00
_cell.angle_gamma   90.00
#
_symmetry.space_group_name_H-M   'P 1'
#
loop_
_entity.id
_entity.type
_entity.pdbx_description
1 polymer ?
#
loop_
_entity_poly.entity_id
_entity_poly.type
_entity_poly.pdbx_seq_one_letter_code
_entity_poly.pdbx_strand_id
1 'polypeptide(L)'
;TRSIFSYENMKIPILLPNIFDHPFTYKSSNLNLKLGDYVEVPFGKSKKIGIVWDEFEKNKNKQYLIKNVIRKLQIPSLNLETINFLKWFSEYNIVPIGMSLKLHLLSNEAIEIQNNEELEKYNKYKKPNKIELSNEQLNSVKDVTKNDNKFRVHVIQGTTGSGKTIVYFNSLKKKINEGFQGLILLPE
;
A
#
# COMPACT_ATOMS: atom_id res chain seq x y z
N THR A 1 -20.73 -4.80 12.47
CA THR A 1 -20.20 -4.39 13.81
C THR A 1 -18.75 -4.85 13.87
N ARG A 2 -17.77 -3.95 13.68
CA ARG A 2 -16.33 -4.25 13.76
C ARG A 2 -15.98 -4.39 15.24
N SER A 3 -15.55 -5.58 15.66
CA SER A 3 -15.00 -5.78 17.01
C SER A 3 -13.67 -5.03 17.11
N ILE A 4 -13.67 -3.95 17.86
CA ILE A 4 -12.46 -3.25 18.31
C ILE A 4 -11.90 -4.14 19.43
N PHE A 5 -10.95 -5.00 19.11
CA PHE A 5 -10.18 -5.69 20.13
C PHE A 5 -9.10 -4.72 20.62
N SER A 6 -9.23 -4.21 21.85
CA SER A 6 -8.13 -3.56 22.54
C SER A 6 -7.17 -4.65 23.03
N TYR A 7 -6.02 -4.77 22.38
CA TYR A 7 -5.01 -5.79 22.67
C TYR A 7 -4.07 -5.37 23.82
N GLU A 8 -4.58 -4.89 24.94
CA GLU A 8 -3.74 -4.52 26.07
C GLU A 8 -3.04 -5.77 26.63
N ASN A 9 -1.70 -5.81 26.58
CA ASN A 9 -0.83 -6.92 27.02
C ASN A 9 -1.13 -8.30 26.39
N MET A 10 -1.83 -8.34 25.26
CA MET A 10 -2.21 -9.59 24.59
C MET A 10 -1.13 -10.05 23.60
N LYS A 11 -1.12 -11.35 23.32
CA LYS A 11 -0.37 -11.91 22.20
C LYS A 11 -1.04 -11.52 20.90
N ILE A 12 -0.25 -11.03 19.95
CA ILE A 12 -0.73 -10.60 18.63
C ILE A 12 0.10 -11.24 17.52
N PRO A 13 -0.52 -11.64 16.41
CA PRO A 13 0.18 -12.12 15.23
C PRO A 13 0.71 -10.93 14.41
N ILE A 14 1.98 -10.98 14.03
CA ILE A 14 2.62 -9.98 13.18
C ILE A 14 3.26 -10.67 12.00
N LEU A 15 2.80 -10.33 10.80
CA LEU A 15 3.40 -10.78 9.56
C LEU A 15 4.61 -9.91 9.25
N LEU A 16 5.76 -10.56 8.99
CA LEU A 16 7.02 -9.90 8.67
C LEU A 16 7.38 -10.07 7.19
N PRO A 17 8.04 -9.10 6.56
CA PRO A 17 8.51 -9.20 5.17
C PRO A 17 9.76 -10.11 5.09
N ASN A 18 9.52 -11.40 5.02
CA ASN A 18 10.57 -12.43 5.00
C ASN A 18 10.13 -13.66 4.20
N ILE A 19 10.90 -14.74 4.27
CA ILE A 19 10.67 -16.00 3.54
C ILE A 19 9.69 -16.95 4.25
N PHE A 20 9.18 -16.59 5.43
CA PHE A 20 8.30 -17.47 6.18
C PHE A 20 6.84 -17.35 5.74
N ASP A 21 6.14 -18.47 5.80
CA ASP A 21 4.75 -18.59 5.39
C ASP A 21 3.79 -18.47 6.57
N HIS A 22 4.17 -17.71 7.58
CA HIS A 22 3.36 -17.52 8.78
C HIS A 22 3.72 -16.23 9.51
N PRO A 23 2.78 -15.62 10.23
CA PRO A 23 3.06 -14.53 11.15
C PRO A 23 3.80 -15.01 12.40
N PHE A 24 4.47 -14.09 13.08
CA PHE A 24 5.14 -14.32 14.36
C PHE A 24 4.31 -13.75 15.50
N THR A 25 4.37 -14.41 16.67
CA THR A 25 3.65 -13.96 17.86
C THR A 25 4.49 -12.96 18.66
N TYR A 26 3.92 -11.80 18.97
CA TYR A 26 4.49 -10.75 19.82
C TYR A 26 3.52 -10.38 20.95
N LYS A 27 4.00 -9.59 21.94
CA LYS A 27 3.14 -8.93 22.93
C LYS A 27 2.87 -7.50 22.52
N SER A 28 1.66 -7.03 22.71
CA SER A 28 1.22 -5.68 22.29
C SER A 28 1.86 -4.53 23.04
N SER A 29 2.47 -4.76 24.21
CA SER A 29 3.10 -3.71 25.04
C SER A 29 2.18 -2.53 25.35
N ASN A 30 0.91 -2.79 25.65
CA ASN A 30 -0.13 -1.78 25.90
C ASN A 30 -0.44 -0.85 24.70
N LEU A 31 0.03 -1.20 23.51
CA LEU A 31 -0.32 -0.49 22.28
C LEU A 31 -1.73 -0.89 21.84
N ASN A 32 -2.55 0.09 21.52
CA ASN A 32 -3.84 -0.17 20.87
C ASN A 32 -3.63 -0.51 19.41
N LEU A 33 -3.53 -1.81 19.12
CA LEU A 33 -3.22 -2.34 17.80
C LEU A 33 -4.47 -2.97 17.17
N LYS A 34 -4.64 -2.76 15.88
CA LYS A 34 -5.71 -3.36 15.08
C LYS A 34 -5.12 -4.03 13.83
N LEU A 35 -5.89 -4.90 13.21
CA LEU A 35 -5.53 -5.53 11.95
C LEU A 35 -5.07 -4.50 10.91
N GLY A 36 -3.95 -4.77 10.26
CA GLY A 36 -3.35 -3.91 9.26
C GLY A 36 -2.44 -2.81 9.81
N ASP A 37 -2.34 -2.61 11.14
CA ASP A 37 -1.41 -1.63 11.71
C ASP A 37 0.03 -2.00 11.43
N TYR A 38 0.81 -1.00 11.02
CA TYR A 38 2.25 -1.15 10.85
C TYR A 38 2.96 -1.00 12.19
N VAL A 39 3.82 -1.96 12.49
CA VAL A 39 4.55 -2.01 13.77
C VAL A 39 6.01 -2.32 13.56
N GLU A 40 6.87 -1.73 14.39
CA GLU A 40 8.27 -2.11 14.49
C GLU A 40 8.45 -3.17 15.57
N VAL A 41 9.14 -4.25 15.23
CA VAL A 41 9.38 -5.37 16.15
C VAL A 41 10.84 -5.82 16.12
N PRO A 42 11.36 -6.39 17.23
CA PRO A 42 12.68 -6.98 17.25
C PRO A 42 12.66 -8.35 16.55
N PHE A 43 13.53 -8.55 15.55
CA PHE A 43 13.66 -9.81 14.82
C PHE A 43 15.14 -10.21 14.73
N GLY A 44 15.51 -11.29 15.42
CA GLY A 44 16.92 -11.65 15.58
C GLY A 44 17.69 -10.56 16.31
N LYS A 45 18.77 -10.07 15.67
CA LYS A 45 19.61 -8.95 16.11
C LYS A 45 19.19 -7.59 15.52
N SER A 46 18.18 -7.57 14.65
CA SER A 46 17.71 -6.38 13.96
C SER A 46 16.27 -6.03 14.36
N LYS A 47 15.80 -4.88 13.90
CA LYS A 47 14.40 -4.48 13.96
C LYS A 47 13.81 -4.61 12.57
N LYS A 48 12.53 -4.94 12.49
CA LYS A 48 11.78 -5.02 11.23
C LYS A 48 10.42 -4.37 11.38
N ILE A 49 9.95 -3.78 10.28
CA ILE A 49 8.56 -3.34 10.16
C ILE A 49 7.76 -4.56 9.70
N GLY A 50 6.65 -4.80 10.38
CA GLY A 50 5.67 -5.82 10.06
C GLY A 50 4.26 -5.25 10.15
N ILE A 51 3.28 -6.10 9.89
CA ILE A 51 1.86 -5.73 9.91
C ILE A 51 1.13 -6.65 10.88
N VAL A 52 0.25 -6.07 11.71
CA VAL A 52 -0.66 -6.85 12.54
C VAL A 52 -1.56 -7.68 11.64
N TRP A 53 -1.52 -8.99 11.84
CA TRP A 53 -2.19 -9.97 10.99
C TRP A 53 -3.42 -10.56 11.69
N ASP A 54 -4.26 -11.26 10.96
CA ASP A 54 -5.53 -11.81 11.45
C ASP A 54 -5.42 -13.26 11.92
N GLU A 55 -4.33 -13.95 11.60
CA GLU A 55 -4.12 -15.36 11.96
C GLU A 55 -2.86 -15.52 12.80
N PHE A 56 -2.85 -16.51 13.71
CA PHE A 56 -1.66 -16.93 14.42
C PHE A 56 -0.96 -18.06 13.68
N GLU A 57 0.33 -18.26 13.99
CA GLU A 57 1.09 -19.42 13.52
C GLU A 57 0.36 -20.73 13.91
N LYS A 58 0.15 -21.61 12.94
CA LYS A 58 -0.56 -22.88 13.14
C LYS A 58 0.23 -23.88 13.99
N ASN A 59 1.57 -23.81 14.00
CA ASN A 59 2.44 -24.73 14.76
C ASN A 59 2.81 -24.19 16.13
N LYS A 60 2.12 -24.64 17.16
CA LYS A 60 2.30 -24.20 18.56
C LYS A 60 3.47 -24.88 19.32
N ASN A 61 4.23 -25.76 18.70
CA ASN A 61 5.18 -26.64 19.41
C ASN A 61 6.56 -26.03 19.71
N LYS A 62 6.83 -24.77 19.39
CA LYS A 62 8.09 -24.13 19.73
C LYS A 62 7.89 -23.13 20.87
N GLN A 63 8.41 -23.47 22.06
CA GLN A 63 8.56 -22.51 23.15
C GLN A 63 9.70 -21.55 22.78
N TYR A 64 9.37 -20.35 22.31
CA TYR A 64 10.31 -19.25 22.16
C TYR A 64 9.88 -18.04 23.00
N LEU A 65 10.86 -17.25 23.39
CA LEU A 65 10.61 -16.04 24.15
C LEU A 65 9.80 -15.06 23.30
N ILE A 66 8.55 -14.81 23.70
CA ILE A 66 7.69 -13.84 23.02
C ILE A 66 8.18 -12.43 23.35
N LYS A 67 8.67 -11.72 22.34
CA LYS A 67 9.18 -10.34 22.46
C LYS A 67 8.02 -9.34 22.37
N ASN A 68 8.30 -8.11 22.82
CA ASN A 68 7.35 -7.00 22.76
C ASN A 68 7.43 -6.30 21.41
N VAL A 69 6.29 -5.75 20.96
CA VAL A 69 6.27 -4.74 19.90
C VAL A 69 7.00 -3.50 20.41
N ILE A 70 7.85 -2.89 19.57
CA ILE A 70 8.64 -1.70 19.94
C ILE A 70 7.76 -0.46 19.85
N ARG A 71 7.11 -0.26 18.70
CA ARG A 71 6.22 0.89 18.44
C ARG A 71 5.22 0.59 17.33
N LYS A 72 4.12 1.31 17.35
CA LYS A 72 3.20 1.45 16.22
C LYS A 72 3.65 2.62 15.33
N LEU A 73 3.64 2.45 14.01
CA LEU A 73 3.91 3.53 13.08
C LEU A 73 2.67 4.43 12.93
N GLN A 74 2.90 5.73 12.79
CA GLN A 74 1.83 6.76 12.65
C GLN A 74 1.42 6.92 11.18
N ILE A 75 1.11 5.82 10.53
CA ILE A 75 0.63 5.76 9.14
C ILE A 75 -0.71 5.03 9.08
N PRO A 76 -1.51 5.24 8.03
CA PRO A 76 -2.77 4.53 7.86
C PRO A 76 -2.59 3.02 7.86
N SER A 77 -3.46 2.31 8.57
CA SER A 77 -3.43 0.84 8.60
C SER A 77 -3.72 0.29 7.21
N LEU A 78 -3.09 -0.85 6.90
CA LEU A 78 -3.38 -1.59 5.68
C LEU A 78 -4.86 -1.98 5.64
N ASN A 79 -5.54 -1.70 4.55
CA ASN A 79 -6.96 -2.02 4.41
C ASN A 79 -7.18 -3.52 4.17
N LEU A 80 -8.41 -3.97 4.38
CA LEU A 80 -8.78 -5.38 4.26
C LEU A 80 -8.63 -5.89 2.82
N GLU A 81 -8.91 -5.04 1.84
CA GLU A 81 -8.80 -5.36 0.42
C GLU A 81 -7.35 -5.72 0.05
N THR A 82 -6.38 -4.95 0.55
CA THR A 82 -4.95 -5.24 0.33
C THR A 82 -4.51 -6.49 1.10
N ILE A 83 -5.00 -6.71 2.33
CA ILE A 83 -4.71 -7.94 3.06
C ILE A 83 -5.21 -9.17 2.27
N ASN A 84 -6.44 -9.12 1.76
CA ASN A 84 -7.01 -10.19 0.95
C ASN A 84 -6.25 -10.38 -0.38
N PHE A 85 -5.80 -9.28 -0.99
CA PHE A 85 -4.96 -9.34 -2.19
C PHE A 85 -3.62 -10.03 -1.89
N LEU A 86 -2.95 -9.70 -0.79
CA LEU A 86 -1.69 -10.34 -0.41
C LEU A 86 -1.86 -11.85 -0.18
N LYS A 87 -2.95 -12.28 0.47
CA LYS A 87 -3.28 -13.70 0.65
C LYS A 87 -3.49 -14.39 -0.70
N TRP A 88 -4.36 -13.82 -1.54
CA TRP A 88 -4.59 -14.35 -2.87
C TRP A 88 -3.31 -14.41 -3.71
N PHE A 89 -2.47 -13.35 -3.68
CA PHE A 89 -1.22 -13.30 -4.42
C PHE A 89 -0.23 -14.39 -3.98
N SER A 90 -0.13 -14.62 -2.66
CA SER A 90 0.67 -15.69 -2.07
C SER A 90 0.22 -17.05 -2.57
N GLU A 91 -1.07 -17.35 -2.50
CA GLU A 91 -1.66 -18.62 -2.94
C GLU A 91 -1.51 -18.81 -4.45
N TYR A 92 -1.85 -17.80 -5.25
CA TYR A 92 -1.79 -17.87 -6.71
C TYR A 92 -0.36 -18.11 -7.24
N ASN A 93 0.63 -17.45 -6.65
CA ASN A 93 2.04 -17.56 -7.07
C ASN A 93 2.81 -18.66 -6.31
N ILE A 94 2.17 -19.36 -5.36
CA ILE A 94 2.80 -20.40 -4.53
C ILE A 94 4.05 -19.86 -3.83
N VAL A 95 3.96 -18.65 -3.28
CA VAL A 95 5.05 -18.00 -2.53
C VAL A 95 4.65 -17.79 -1.07
N PRO A 96 5.60 -17.81 -0.11
CA PRO A 96 5.29 -17.52 1.29
C PRO A 96 4.63 -16.14 1.47
N ILE A 97 3.64 -16.05 2.36
CA ILE A 97 2.91 -14.80 2.60
C ILE A 97 3.84 -13.66 3.04
N GLY A 98 4.91 -13.95 3.78
CA GLY A 98 5.92 -12.96 4.15
C GLY A 98 6.66 -12.37 2.95
N MET A 99 6.83 -13.13 1.85
CA MET A 99 7.42 -12.61 0.60
C MET A 99 6.43 -11.71 -0.15
N SER A 100 5.14 -12.04 -0.15
CA SER A 100 4.10 -11.16 -0.71
C SER A 100 4.08 -9.81 0.03
N LEU A 101 4.18 -9.85 1.35
CA LEU A 101 4.31 -8.63 2.16
C LEU A 101 5.60 -7.86 1.84
N LYS A 102 6.73 -8.56 1.62
CA LYS A 102 7.99 -7.91 1.26
C LYS A 102 7.90 -7.14 -0.07
N LEU A 103 7.20 -7.68 -1.06
CA LEU A 103 6.94 -6.97 -2.32
C LEU A 103 6.07 -5.73 -2.11
N HIS A 104 5.10 -5.79 -1.20
CA HIS A 104 4.25 -4.65 -0.88
C HIS A 104 5.00 -3.54 -0.13
N LEU A 105 5.85 -3.88 0.82
CA LEU A 105 6.55 -2.90 1.66
C LEU A 105 7.74 -2.24 0.96
N LEU A 106 8.31 -2.85 -0.07
CA LEU A 106 9.48 -2.43 -0.86
C LEU A 106 10.71 -2.03 -0.02
N SER A 107 10.63 -0.93 0.74
CA SER A 107 11.67 -0.49 1.67
C SER A 107 11.08 0.17 2.91
N ASN A 108 11.84 0.19 4.00
CA ASN A 108 11.43 0.88 5.23
C ASN A 108 11.32 2.40 5.02
N GLU A 109 12.18 2.97 4.17
CA GLU A 109 12.18 4.40 3.86
C GLU A 109 10.90 4.82 3.14
N ALA A 110 10.36 3.97 2.26
CA ALA A 110 9.09 4.23 1.58
C ALA A 110 7.89 4.24 2.55
N ILE A 111 8.00 3.57 3.70
CA ILE A 111 6.95 3.50 4.72
C ILE A 111 7.04 4.68 5.70
N GLU A 112 8.25 5.11 6.01
CA GLU A 112 8.54 6.20 6.96
C GLU A 112 9.00 7.47 6.21
N ILE A 113 8.16 8.03 5.35
CA ILE A 113 8.44 9.37 4.79
C ILE A 113 8.34 10.38 5.92
N GLN A 114 9.46 10.69 6.55
CA GLN A 114 9.51 11.62 7.67
C GLN A 114 9.75 13.08 7.26
N ASN A 115 10.09 13.38 6.00
CA ASN A 115 10.48 14.73 5.60
C ASN A 115 9.64 15.28 4.46
N ASN A 116 8.87 16.32 4.79
CA ASN A 116 8.20 17.18 3.81
C ASN A 116 9.18 17.85 2.82
N GLU A 117 10.47 17.93 3.14
CA GLU A 117 11.50 18.54 2.30
C GLU A 117 11.71 17.83 0.95
N GLU A 118 11.56 16.50 0.91
CA GLU A 118 11.62 15.77 -0.36
C GLU A 118 10.38 16.03 -1.22
N LEU A 119 9.21 16.12 -0.62
CA LEU A 119 7.97 16.48 -1.32
C LEU A 119 8.03 17.90 -1.87
N GLU A 120 8.69 18.83 -1.16
CA GLU A 120 8.88 20.20 -1.64
C GLU A 120 9.83 20.29 -2.84
N LYS A 121 10.82 19.41 -2.97
CA LYS A 121 11.67 19.34 -4.17
C LYS A 121 10.85 19.00 -5.42
N TYR A 122 9.85 18.14 -5.34
CA TYR A 122 8.97 17.81 -6.46
C TYR A 122 8.04 18.97 -6.85
N ASN A 123 7.69 19.87 -5.93
CA ASN A 123 6.86 21.04 -6.19
C ASN A 123 7.58 22.15 -6.97
N LYS A 124 8.90 22.09 -7.15
CA LYS A 124 9.71 23.07 -7.90
C LYS A 124 9.72 22.88 -9.40
N TYR A 125 9.04 21.87 -9.95
CA TYR A 125 8.94 21.70 -11.39
C TYR A 125 8.14 22.86 -12.01
N LYS A 126 8.74 23.48 -13.05
CA LYS A 126 8.06 24.53 -13.83
C LYS A 126 6.72 23.98 -14.33
N LYS A 127 5.64 24.74 -14.10
CA LYS A 127 4.34 24.42 -14.68
C LYS A 127 4.51 24.27 -16.18
N PRO A 128 4.14 23.12 -16.77
CA PRO A 128 4.23 22.97 -18.22
C PRO A 128 3.33 23.99 -18.91
N ASN A 129 3.73 24.41 -20.11
CA ASN A 129 2.89 25.28 -20.94
C ASN A 129 1.51 24.66 -21.10
N LYS A 130 0.48 25.49 -21.10
CA LYS A 130 -0.90 25.04 -21.26
C LYS A 130 -1.03 24.39 -22.65
N ILE A 131 -1.21 23.07 -22.68
CA ILE A 131 -1.44 22.33 -23.92
C ILE A 131 -2.93 22.41 -24.21
N GLU A 132 -3.31 22.92 -25.39
CA GLU A 132 -4.69 22.89 -25.85
C GLU A 132 -5.05 21.51 -26.38
N LEU A 133 -6.17 20.98 -25.91
CA LEU A 133 -6.69 19.69 -26.32
C LEU A 133 -7.60 19.85 -27.54
N SER A 134 -7.53 18.93 -28.48
CA SER A 134 -8.54 18.83 -29.55
C SER A 134 -9.91 18.45 -28.98
N ASN A 135 -10.98 18.68 -29.75
CA ASN A 135 -12.32 18.28 -29.32
C ASN A 135 -12.46 16.79 -29.04
N GLU A 136 -11.80 15.94 -29.80
CA GLU A 136 -11.78 14.49 -29.59
C GLU A 136 -11.05 14.12 -28.28
N GLN A 137 -9.90 14.75 -28.01
CA GLN A 137 -9.15 14.57 -26.77
C GLN A 137 -9.95 15.06 -25.57
N LEU A 138 -10.64 16.21 -25.68
CA LEU A 138 -11.52 16.73 -24.61
C LEU A 138 -12.68 15.76 -24.32
N ASN A 139 -13.29 15.19 -25.32
CA ASN A 139 -14.37 14.21 -25.15
C ASN A 139 -13.83 12.94 -24.49
N SER A 140 -12.67 12.44 -24.91
CA SER A 140 -12.01 11.28 -24.29
C SER A 140 -11.68 11.53 -22.81
N VAL A 141 -11.17 12.73 -22.46
CA VAL A 141 -10.94 13.09 -21.05
C VAL A 141 -12.24 13.10 -20.25
N LYS A 142 -13.33 13.66 -20.82
CA LYS A 142 -14.65 13.67 -20.16
C LYS A 142 -15.16 12.26 -19.89
N ASP A 143 -15.04 11.36 -20.86
CA ASP A 143 -15.51 9.97 -20.74
C ASP A 143 -14.71 9.20 -19.69
N VAL A 144 -13.37 9.32 -19.70
CA VAL A 144 -12.50 8.66 -18.72
C VAL A 144 -12.72 9.20 -17.31
N THR A 145 -13.06 10.49 -17.16
CA THR A 145 -13.21 11.13 -15.84
C THR A 145 -14.65 11.17 -15.35
N LYS A 146 -15.57 10.51 -16.04
CA LYS A 146 -16.96 10.41 -15.63
C LYS A 146 -17.06 9.81 -14.23
N ASN A 147 -17.65 10.56 -13.29
CA ASN A 147 -17.62 10.19 -11.88
C ASN A 147 -18.91 9.43 -11.53
N ASP A 148 -18.82 8.11 -11.48
CA ASP A 148 -19.91 7.24 -11.07
C ASP A 148 -19.55 6.28 -9.93
N ASN A 149 -18.42 6.51 -9.27
CA ASN A 149 -17.88 5.71 -8.14
C ASN A 149 -17.78 4.20 -8.43
N LYS A 150 -17.68 3.79 -9.70
CA LYS A 150 -17.55 2.39 -10.11
C LYS A 150 -16.16 2.16 -10.70
N PHE A 151 -15.65 0.95 -10.49
CA PHE A 151 -14.45 0.50 -11.22
C PHE A 151 -14.78 0.44 -12.71
N ARG A 152 -13.91 1.04 -13.54
CA ARG A 152 -14.01 1.01 -15.00
C ARG A 152 -12.65 0.81 -15.64
N VAL A 153 -12.65 0.11 -16.76
CA VAL A 153 -11.51 0.01 -17.64
C VAL A 153 -11.79 0.83 -18.89
N HIS A 154 -10.91 1.76 -19.22
CA HIS A 154 -10.98 2.56 -20.43
C HIS A 154 -9.82 2.21 -21.36
N VAL A 155 -10.11 1.98 -22.64
CA VAL A 155 -9.11 1.76 -23.67
C VAL A 155 -9.05 2.99 -24.56
N ILE A 156 -7.87 3.64 -24.62
CA ILE A 156 -7.64 4.79 -25.51
C ILE A 156 -6.90 4.28 -26.74
N GLN A 157 -7.60 4.23 -27.87
CA GLN A 157 -7.03 3.83 -29.16
C GLN A 157 -6.68 5.06 -30.00
N GLY A 158 -5.58 4.96 -30.74
CA GLY A 158 -5.13 6.02 -31.65
C GLY A 158 -3.77 5.71 -32.23
N THR A 159 -3.41 6.35 -33.34
CA THR A 159 -2.10 6.21 -33.99
C THR A 159 -0.98 6.77 -33.12
N THR A 160 0.26 6.44 -33.45
CA THR A 160 1.45 7.05 -32.82
C THR A 160 1.42 8.57 -33.05
N GLY A 161 1.67 9.35 -32.00
CA GLY A 161 1.62 10.81 -32.09
C GLY A 161 0.22 11.44 -31.98
N SER A 162 -0.88 10.68 -31.87
CA SER A 162 -2.23 11.23 -31.73
C SER A 162 -2.52 11.93 -30.39
N GLY A 163 -1.56 11.97 -29.47
CA GLY A 163 -1.70 12.62 -28.18
C GLY A 163 -2.42 11.81 -27.11
N LYS A 164 -2.44 10.48 -27.21
CA LYS A 164 -2.99 9.59 -26.14
C LYS A 164 -2.44 9.92 -24.76
N THR A 165 -1.13 10.16 -24.68
CA THR A 165 -0.43 10.57 -23.47
C THR A 165 -1.06 11.81 -22.82
N ILE A 166 -1.42 12.80 -23.63
CA ILE A 166 -2.03 14.06 -23.15
C ILE A 166 -3.41 13.78 -22.57
N VAL A 167 -4.18 12.86 -23.15
CA VAL A 167 -5.52 12.49 -22.66
C VAL A 167 -5.44 11.88 -21.27
N TYR A 168 -4.61 10.85 -21.05
CA TYR A 168 -4.53 10.23 -19.73
C TYR A 168 -3.85 11.13 -18.69
N PHE A 169 -2.88 11.97 -19.03
CA PHE A 169 -2.33 12.96 -18.10
C PHE A 169 -3.39 14.00 -17.66
N ASN A 170 -4.22 14.48 -18.58
CA ASN A 170 -5.30 15.41 -18.20
C ASN A 170 -6.38 14.70 -17.36
N SER A 171 -6.68 13.44 -17.64
CA SER A 171 -7.59 12.64 -16.85
C SER A 171 -7.06 12.44 -15.43
N LEU A 172 -5.79 12.07 -15.28
CA LEU A 172 -5.12 11.93 -13.97
C LEU A 172 -5.07 13.26 -13.22
N LYS A 173 -4.68 14.36 -13.89
CA LYS A 173 -4.65 15.69 -13.28
C LYS A 173 -6.01 16.06 -12.68
N LYS A 174 -7.10 15.76 -13.37
CA LYS A 174 -8.44 16.00 -12.84
C LYS A 174 -8.70 15.18 -11.59
N LYS A 175 -8.35 13.89 -11.59
CA LYS A 175 -8.51 12.99 -10.42
C LYS A 175 -7.62 13.38 -9.24
N ILE A 176 -6.38 13.79 -9.49
CA ILE A 176 -5.49 14.28 -8.44
C ILE A 176 -6.05 15.57 -7.81
N ASN A 177 -6.61 16.49 -8.61
CA ASN A 177 -7.25 17.71 -8.10
C ASN A 177 -8.52 17.39 -7.25
N GLU A 178 -9.16 16.25 -7.49
CA GLU A 178 -10.27 15.74 -6.68
C GLU A 178 -9.80 15.00 -5.40
N GLY A 179 -8.48 14.93 -5.13
CA GLY A 179 -7.88 14.29 -3.96
C GLY A 179 -7.54 12.81 -4.13
N PHE A 180 -7.63 12.27 -5.35
CA PHE A 180 -7.23 10.89 -5.63
C PHE A 180 -5.74 10.78 -5.95
N GLN A 181 -5.19 9.58 -5.85
CA GLN A 181 -3.84 9.24 -6.30
C GLN A 181 -3.89 8.69 -7.73
N GLY A 182 -2.81 8.88 -8.49
CA GLY A 182 -2.65 8.33 -9.83
C GLY A 182 -1.36 7.52 -9.96
N LEU A 183 -1.45 6.36 -10.60
CA LEU A 183 -0.30 5.51 -10.95
C LEU A 183 -0.22 5.37 -12.46
N ILE A 184 0.95 5.66 -13.03
CA ILE A 184 1.24 5.49 -14.45
C ILE A 184 2.30 4.39 -14.59
N LEU A 185 1.97 3.35 -15.32
CA LEU A 185 2.91 2.30 -15.70
C LEU A 185 3.28 2.49 -17.17
N LEU A 186 4.55 2.69 -17.43
CA LEU A 186 5.08 2.86 -18.78
C LEU A 186 5.96 1.65 -19.13
N PRO A 187 5.91 1.14 -20.36
CA PRO A 187 6.94 0.23 -20.82
C PRO A 187 8.29 0.96 -20.86
N GLU A 188 9.35 0.24 -20.58
CA GLU A 188 10.73 0.76 -20.66
C GLU A 188 11.08 1.15 -22.11
#